data_924812e545566868463109deb7c6c04f
#
_entry.id   924812e545566868463109deb7c6c04f
#
_cell.length_a   1.000
_cell.length_b   1.000
_cell.length_c   1.000
_cell.angle_alpha   90.00
_cell.angle_beta   90.00
_cell.angle_gamma   90.00
#
_symmetry.space_group_name_H-M   'P 1'
#
loop_
_entity.id
_entity.type
_entity.pdbx_description
1 polymer ?
#
loop_
_entity_poly.entity_id
_entity_poly.type
_entity_poly.pdbx_seq_one_letter_code
_entity_poly.pdbx_strand_id
1 'polypeptide(L)'
;DFSGALADLPTVHRGVHRFGITTRLAQALAKQAREILRSQRKKHQKRKPRLHRHTVTLFYHFVKIEAFRGTHFDWAVCLIGSGAPRLVLPVHSTRLIKRRLQDGWQLSKTIRLGMDGSRLWIDFLFEKERPALREDGAVVGMDSNYKNGLVFSDGQVVGGALYQRIQEFAKRQRHTYAEIKSGLGHALKQVNFAALKTLCIEDLKRVKSGTRGTFSRRLNRRLSHWLYASIARRLEQYCEEYGVRLEKKDPYKTSPYCRPCGTW
;
A
#
# COMPACT_ATOMS: atom_id res chain seq x y z
N ASP A 1 25.19 8.55 -17.20
CA ASP A 1 25.59 7.72 -16.07
C ASP A 1 25.16 8.36 -14.75
N PHE A 2 23.96 7.94 -14.27
CA PHE A 2 23.38 8.51 -13.05
C PHE A 2 23.79 7.74 -11.77
N SER A 3 24.76 6.86 -11.85
CA SER A 3 25.04 5.91 -10.77
C SER A 3 25.83 6.47 -9.60
N GLY A 4 26.57 7.54 -9.76
CA GLY A 4 27.41 8.13 -8.72
C GLY A 4 27.01 9.53 -8.26
N ALA A 5 26.39 10.31 -9.12
CA ALA A 5 26.26 11.77 -8.97
C ALA A 5 25.27 12.26 -7.90
N LEU A 6 24.36 11.41 -7.40
CA LEU A 6 23.30 11.84 -6.48
C LEU A 6 23.70 11.81 -4.98
N ALA A 7 24.95 11.48 -4.68
CA ALA A 7 25.44 11.43 -3.33
C ALA A 7 26.81 12.07 -3.13
N ASP A 8 27.32 12.72 -4.16
CA ASP A 8 28.54 13.47 -4.02
C ASP A 8 28.29 14.78 -3.24
N LEU A 9 29.27 15.16 -2.45
CA LEU A 9 29.24 16.40 -1.67
C LEU A 9 28.85 17.63 -2.52
N PRO A 10 29.36 17.81 -3.76
CA PRO A 10 29.02 18.95 -4.62
C PRO A 10 27.55 19.05 -4.97
N THR A 11 26.84 17.93 -5.19
CA THR A 11 25.41 17.95 -5.50
C THR A 11 24.56 18.32 -4.28
N VAL A 12 24.94 17.84 -3.11
CA VAL A 12 24.31 18.23 -1.84
C VAL A 12 24.52 19.71 -1.58
N HIS A 13 25.75 20.22 -1.73
CA HIS A 13 26.09 21.64 -1.57
C HIS A 13 25.29 22.54 -2.50
N ARG A 14 25.20 22.21 -3.79
CA ARG A 14 24.37 22.95 -4.75
C ARG A 14 22.91 23.01 -4.34
N GLY A 15 22.33 21.92 -3.82
CA GLY A 15 20.97 21.88 -3.29
C GLY A 15 20.78 22.81 -2.11
N VAL A 16 21.72 22.83 -1.16
CA VAL A 16 21.71 23.70 0.02
C VAL A 16 21.68 25.17 -0.41
N HIS A 17 22.62 25.60 -1.25
CA HIS A 17 22.72 26.99 -1.70
C HIS A 17 21.51 27.43 -2.55
N ARG A 18 21.05 26.56 -3.45
CA ARG A 18 19.97 26.92 -4.37
C ARG A 18 18.62 27.04 -3.68
N PHE A 19 18.34 26.23 -2.67
CA PHE A 19 17.02 26.12 -2.06
C PHE A 19 16.97 26.59 -0.61
N GLY A 20 18.07 27.04 -0.04
CA GLY A 20 18.13 27.51 1.35
C GLY A 20 17.81 26.41 2.38
N ILE A 21 18.03 25.16 2.03
CA ILE A 21 17.76 24.00 2.92
C ILE A 21 19.01 23.55 3.65
N THR A 22 18.84 22.89 4.78
CA THR A 22 20.01 22.36 5.52
C THR A 22 20.68 21.21 4.76
N THR A 23 21.99 21.04 4.97
CA THR A 23 22.76 19.93 4.39
C THR A 23 22.13 18.57 4.72
N ARG A 24 21.62 18.40 5.95
CA ARG A 24 20.95 17.16 6.39
C ARG A 24 19.67 16.90 5.58
N LEU A 25 18.85 17.91 5.31
CA LEU A 25 17.67 17.77 4.48
C LEU A 25 18.03 17.46 3.03
N ALA A 26 19.03 18.13 2.47
CA ALA A 26 19.54 17.84 1.14
C ALA A 26 20.01 16.39 0.99
N GLN A 27 20.74 15.88 1.99
CA GLN A 27 21.15 14.45 2.03
C GLN A 27 19.95 13.50 2.09
N ALA A 28 18.93 13.80 2.90
CA ALA A 28 17.72 12.99 2.99
C ALA A 28 16.97 12.94 1.67
N LEU A 29 16.83 14.07 0.97
CA LEU A 29 16.21 14.16 -0.35
C LEU A 29 17.01 13.40 -1.42
N ALA A 30 18.34 13.52 -1.39
CA ALA A 30 19.22 12.77 -2.30
C ALA A 30 19.09 11.25 -2.08
N LYS A 31 19.01 10.80 -0.82
CA LYS A 31 18.74 9.39 -0.48
C LYS A 31 17.41 8.93 -1.03
N GLN A 32 16.34 9.70 -0.84
CA GLN A 32 15.01 9.37 -1.36
C GLN A 32 15.01 9.29 -2.90
N ALA A 33 15.65 10.23 -3.58
CA ALA A 33 15.77 10.20 -5.05
C ALA A 33 16.51 8.94 -5.53
N ARG A 34 17.60 8.56 -4.85
CA ARG A 34 18.34 7.32 -5.14
C ARG A 34 17.47 6.08 -4.96
N GLU A 35 16.66 6.01 -3.92
CA GLU A 35 15.73 4.88 -3.70
C GLU A 35 14.67 4.77 -4.80
N ILE A 36 14.15 5.90 -5.28
CA ILE A 36 13.21 5.94 -6.41
C ILE A 36 13.89 5.38 -7.67
N LEU A 37 15.11 5.82 -7.98
CA LEU A 37 15.87 5.32 -9.12
C LEU A 37 16.19 3.83 -9.02
N ARG A 38 16.60 3.36 -7.84
CA ARG A 38 16.83 1.92 -7.58
C ARG A 38 15.57 1.09 -7.80
N SER A 39 14.42 1.59 -7.30
CA SER A 39 13.12 0.93 -7.50
C SER A 39 12.75 0.85 -8.98
N GLN A 40 13.02 1.88 -9.76
CA GLN A 40 12.78 1.88 -11.21
C GLN A 40 13.69 0.90 -11.96
N ARG A 41 14.97 0.85 -11.61
CA ARG A 41 15.92 -0.11 -12.18
C ARG A 41 15.49 -1.56 -11.91
N LYS A 42 15.06 -1.86 -10.69
CA LYS A 42 14.51 -3.20 -10.34
C LYS A 42 13.28 -3.58 -11.17
N LYS A 43 12.51 -2.60 -11.64
CA LYS A 43 11.35 -2.82 -12.52
C LYS A 43 11.72 -2.82 -14.01
N HIS A 44 13.01 -2.80 -14.34
CA HIS A 44 13.51 -2.72 -15.72
C HIS A 44 12.93 -1.55 -16.53
N GLN A 45 12.55 -0.47 -15.87
CA GLN A 45 12.02 0.71 -16.53
C GLN A 45 13.18 1.60 -17.02
N LYS A 46 13.26 1.78 -18.34
CA LYS A 46 14.32 2.58 -18.99
C LYS A 46 14.06 4.09 -18.95
N ARG A 47 12.82 4.52 -18.71
CA ARG A 47 12.44 5.93 -18.72
C ARG A 47 12.74 6.61 -17.39
N LYS A 48 13.14 7.89 -17.43
CA LYS A 48 13.32 8.73 -16.26
C LYS A 48 12.02 8.77 -15.44
N PRO A 49 12.08 8.62 -14.10
CA PRO A 49 10.88 8.70 -13.27
C PRO A 49 10.24 10.09 -13.38
N ARG A 50 8.92 10.11 -13.56
CA ARG A 50 8.14 11.35 -13.46
C ARG A 50 7.52 11.38 -12.06
N LEU A 51 7.78 12.47 -11.34
CA LEU A 51 7.14 12.71 -10.04
C LEU A 51 5.75 13.29 -10.32
N HIS A 52 4.72 12.47 -10.12
CA HIS A 52 3.33 12.92 -10.24
C HIS A 52 2.82 13.58 -8.95
N ARG A 53 3.48 13.32 -7.83
CA ARG A 53 3.16 13.89 -6.52
C ARG A 53 4.46 14.34 -5.88
N HIS A 54 4.44 15.55 -5.35
CA HIS A 54 5.56 16.08 -4.57
C HIS A 54 5.45 15.54 -3.14
N THR A 55 6.24 14.53 -2.82
CA THR A 55 6.25 13.92 -1.49
C THR A 55 7.65 13.85 -0.93
N VAL A 56 7.77 14.10 0.37
CA VAL A 56 9.02 13.97 1.11
C VAL A 56 8.77 13.16 2.39
N THR A 57 9.68 12.25 2.69
CA THR A 57 9.67 11.52 3.95
C THR A 57 10.56 12.26 4.93
N LEU A 58 10.00 12.72 6.03
CA LEU A 58 10.66 13.48 7.07
C LEU A 58 10.82 12.59 8.30
N PHE A 59 12.08 12.39 8.70
CA PHE A 59 12.44 11.59 9.87
C PHE A 59 12.45 12.47 11.13
N TYR A 60 12.61 11.87 12.30
CA TYR A 60 12.60 12.51 13.61
C TYR A 60 13.53 13.74 13.75
N HIS A 61 14.55 13.88 12.91
CA HIS A 61 15.40 15.08 12.87
C HIS A 61 14.68 16.32 12.30
N PHE A 62 13.62 16.12 11.52
CA PHE A 62 12.90 17.18 10.84
C PHE A 62 11.47 17.36 11.34
N VAL A 63 11.01 16.43 12.18
CA VAL A 63 9.64 16.40 12.67
C VAL A 63 9.61 16.03 14.13
N LYS A 64 8.85 16.81 14.90
CA LYS A 64 8.47 16.48 16.26
C LYS A 64 6.94 16.44 16.32
N ILE A 65 6.39 15.37 16.85
CA ILE A 65 4.95 15.22 17.04
C ILE A 65 4.70 15.27 18.54
N GLU A 66 3.94 16.24 18.97
CA GLU A 66 3.67 16.51 20.38
C GLU A 66 2.17 16.56 20.64
N ALA A 67 1.74 16.17 21.83
CA ALA A 67 0.36 16.39 22.25
C ALA A 67 0.11 17.91 22.39
N PHE A 68 -1.00 18.38 21.82
CA PHE A 68 -1.34 19.79 21.81
C PHE A 68 -2.46 20.06 22.83
N ARG A 69 -2.08 20.14 24.09
CA ARG A 69 -3.00 20.28 25.21
C ARG A 69 -3.62 21.69 25.23
N GLY A 70 -4.86 21.79 25.72
CA GLY A 70 -5.55 23.07 25.91
C GLY A 70 -6.14 23.67 24.63
N THR A 71 -6.20 22.92 23.54
CA THR A 71 -6.79 23.32 22.26
C THR A 71 -7.75 22.26 21.73
N HIS A 72 -8.50 22.61 20.67
CA HIS A 72 -9.32 21.62 19.94
C HIS A 72 -8.52 20.61 19.14
N PHE A 73 -7.21 20.81 19.01
CA PHE A 73 -6.34 19.91 18.26
C PHE A 73 -5.70 18.90 19.19
N ASP A 74 -5.64 17.65 18.75
CA ASP A 74 -5.05 16.58 19.56
C ASP A 74 -3.52 16.67 19.55
N TRP A 75 -2.92 17.14 18.44
CA TRP A 75 -1.48 17.09 18.21
C TRP A 75 -0.95 18.33 17.50
N ALA A 76 0.32 18.60 17.72
CA ALA A 76 1.13 19.54 16.95
C ALA A 76 2.22 18.78 16.19
N VAL A 77 2.26 18.94 14.87
CA VAL A 77 3.37 18.50 14.05
C VAL A 77 4.31 19.68 13.85
N CYS A 78 5.45 19.63 14.49
CA CYS A 78 6.48 20.65 14.40
C CYS A 78 7.50 20.27 13.33
N LEU A 79 7.59 21.07 12.26
CA LEU A 79 8.64 20.92 11.26
C LEU A 79 9.86 21.75 11.70
N ILE A 80 11.01 21.09 11.80
CA ILE A 80 12.26 21.65 12.29
C ILE A 80 13.44 21.24 11.40
N GLY A 81 14.55 21.94 11.51
CA GLY A 81 15.80 21.52 10.87
C GLY A 81 15.80 21.56 9.33
N SER A 82 14.85 22.27 8.71
CA SER A 82 14.75 22.41 7.26
C SER A 82 15.57 23.59 6.69
N GLY A 83 16.04 24.49 7.55
CA GLY A 83 16.61 25.80 7.16
C GLY A 83 15.60 26.94 7.22
N ALA A 84 14.29 26.62 7.21
CA ALA A 84 13.22 27.59 7.42
C ALA A 84 12.88 27.74 8.91
N PRO A 85 12.15 28.80 9.32
CA PRO A 85 11.63 28.94 10.66
C PRO A 85 10.80 27.72 11.08
N ARG A 86 10.78 27.43 12.39
CA ARG A 86 9.96 26.36 12.95
C ARG A 86 8.49 26.57 12.56
N LEU A 87 7.91 25.59 11.89
CA LEU A 87 6.50 25.56 11.53
C LEU A 87 5.77 24.59 12.43
N VAL A 88 4.72 25.06 13.09
CA VAL A 88 3.85 24.25 13.93
C VAL A 88 2.50 24.07 13.23
N LEU A 89 2.15 22.83 12.92
CA LEU A 89 0.91 22.46 12.25
C LEU A 89 -0.01 21.78 13.28
N PRO A 90 -1.12 22.40 13.69
CA PRO A 90 -2.11 21.76 14.54
C PRO A 90 -2.87 20.69 13.75
N VAL A 91 -3.07 19.51 14.35
CA VAL A 91 -3.68 18.36 13.70
C VAL A 91 -4.74 17.72 14.57
N HIS A 92 -5.89 17.43 13.98
CA HIS A 92 -6.91 16.59 14.59
C HIS A 92 -6.63 15.10 14.35
N SER A 93 -6.80 14.30 15.38
CA SER A 93 -6.78 12.85 15.24
C SER A 93 -8.05 12.38 14.51
N THR A 94 -7.86 11.80 13.34
CA THR A 94 -8.97 11.14 12.65
C THR A 94 -9.43 9.91 13.42
N ARG A 95 -10.67 9.46 13.16
CA ARG A 95 -11.19 8.21 13.74
C ARG A 95 -10.25 7.01 13.50
N LEU A 96 -9.58 6.99 12.35
CA LEU A 96 -8.60 5.94 12.01
C LEU A 96 -7.38 6.00 12.92
N ILE A 97 -6.83 7.18 13.17
CA ILE A 97 -5.69 7.38 14.06
C ILE A 97 -6.03 6.90 15.47
N LYS A 98 -7.17 7.35 16.02
CA LYS A 98 -7.64 6.97 17.36
C LYS A 98 -7.77 5.45 17.48
N ARG A 99 -8.38 4.80 16.49
CA ARG A 99 -8.52 3.35 16.47
C ARG A 99 -7.16 2.64 16.43
N ARG A 100 -6.24 3.08 15.57
CA ARG A 100 -4.90 2.46 15.49
C ARG A 100 -4.16 2.52 16.82
N LEU A 101 -4.22 3.63 17.51
CA LEU A 101 -3.63 3.78 18.84
C LEU A 101 -4.27 2.84 19.87
N GLN A 102 -5.61 2.71 19.84
CA GLN A 102 -6.36 1.76 20.67
C GLN A 102 -6.00 0.30 20.37
N ASP A 103 -5.76 -0.03 19.09
CA ASP A 103 -5.32 -1.35 18.64
C ASP A 103 -3.83 -1.66 18.96
N GLY A 104 -3.16 -0.80 19.72
CA GLY A 104 -1.78 -0.99 20.16
C GLY A 104 -0.70 -0.62 19.13
N TRP A 105 -1.09 0.09 18.06
CA TRP A 105 -0.13 0.65 17.12
C TRP A 105 0.55 1.87 17.71
N GLN A 106 1.85 1.99 17.51
CA GLN A 106 2.64 3.13 17.91
C GLN A 106 2.80 4.10 16.74
N LEU A 107 2.73 5.39 17.02
CA LEU A 107 2.98 6.42 16.03
C LEU A 107 4.48 6.51 15.77
N SER A 108 4.88 6.32 14.52
CA SER A 108 6.27 6.51 14.10
C SER A 108 6.69 7.98 14.24
N LYS A 109 7.93 8.20 14.59
CA LYS A 109 8.56 9.54 14.59
C LYS A 109 8.84 10.07 13.16
N THR A 110 8.36 9.36 12.15
CA THR A 110 8.52 9.67 10.73
C THR A 110 7.17 9.99 10.13
N ILE A 111 7.09 11.03 9.33
CA ILE A 111 5.90 11.36 8.55
C ILE A 111 6.25 11.42 7.05
N ARG A 112 5.21 11.32 6.23
CA ARG A 112 5.32 11.71 4.83
C ARG A 112 4.50 12.97 4.62
N LEU A 113 5.16 14.01 4.14
CA LEU A 113 4.54 15.26 3.74
C LEU A 113 4.38 15.26 2.23
N GLY A 114 3.24 15.68 1.74
CA GLY A 114 3.01 15.76 0.30
C GLY A 114 2.18 16.96 -0.08
N MET A 115 2.33 17.35 -1.34
CA MET A 115 1.59 18.43 -1.95
C MET A 115 1.00 17.96 -3.29
N ASP A 116 -0.27 18.27 -3.52
CA ASP A 116 -0.99 18.00 -4.75
C ASP A 116 -1.76 19.28 -5.12
N GLY A 117 -1.24 20.01 -6.10
CA GLY A 117 -1.69 21.37 -6.38
C GLY A 117 -1.51 22.27 -5.16
N SER A 118 -2.60 22.87 -4.68
CA SER A 118 -2.62 23.72 -3.48
C SER A 118 -2.86 22.96 -2.16
N ARG A 119 -3.09 21.65 -2.21
CA ARG A 119 -3.41 20.85 -1.03
C ARG A 119 -2.14 20.26 -0.43
N LEU A 120 -1.89 20.59 0.83
CA LEU A 120 -0.88 19.95 1.65
C LEU A 120 -1.54 18.80 2.43
N TRP A 121 -0.85 17.65 2.51
CA TRP A 121 -1.31 16.51 3.29
C TRP A 121 -0.15 15.87 4.05
N ILE A 122 -0.49 15.23 5.16
CA ILE A 122 0.44 14.52 6.02
C ILE A 122 -0.03 13.09 6.16
N ASP A 123 0.84 12.12 5.84
CA ASP A 123 0.63 10.72 6.19
C ASP A 123 1.35 10.44 7.51
N PHE A 124 0.62 10.01 8.51
CA PHE A 124 1.16 9.45 9.74
C PHE A 124 1.48 7.97 9.53
N LEU A 125 2.68 7.58 9.90
CA LEU A 125 3.12 6.20 9.85
C LEU A 125 2.91 5.54 11.21
N PHE A 126 2.38 4.32 11.20
CA PHE A 126 2.16 3.53 12.41
C PHE A 126 3.00 2.26 12.34
N GLU A 127 3.57 1.91 13.47
CA GLU A 127 4.42 0.74 13.64
C GLU A 127 3.81 -0.15 14.73
N LYS A 128 3.86 -1.45 14.52
CA LYS A 128 3.47 -2.44 15.50
C LYS A 128 4.43 -3.60 15.39
N GLU A 129 4.81 -4.16 16.50
CA GLU A 129 5.59 -5.38 16.50
C GLU A 129 4.83 -6.49 15.76
N ARG A 130 5.54 -7.20 14.91
CA ARG A 130 4.95 -8.29 14.15
C ARG A 130 4.68 -9.45 15.12
N PRO A 131 3.44 -9.93 15.22
CA PRO A 131 3.13 -11.11 16.04
C PRO A 131 3.90 -12.33 15.51
N ALA A 132 4.23 -13.25 16.39
CA ALA A 132 4.74 -14.55 15.99
C ALA A 132 3.74 -15.26 15.05
N LEU A 133 4.26 -16.12 14.19
CA LEU A 133 3.40 -16.93 13.35
C LEU A 133 2.58 -17.89 14.24
N ARG A 134 1.31 -17.97 13.96
CA ARG A 134 0.40 -18.84 14.70
C ARG A 134 0.72 -20.30 14.44
N GLU A 135 0.69 -21.09 15.47
CA GLU A 135 0.86 -22.54 15.41
C GLU A 135 -0.49 -23.26 15.40
N ASP A 136 -1.53 -22.60 15.87
CA ASP A 136 -2.93 -23.04 15.92
C ASP A 136 -3.80 -22.37 14.87
N GLY A 137 -4.96 -22.96 14.57
CA GLY A 137 -5.96 -22.42 13.66
C GLY A 137 -6.07 -23.19 12.32
N ALA A 138 -6.99 -22.74 11.50
CA ALA A 138 -7.31 -23.40 10.23
C ALA A 138 -6.27 -23.09 9.12
N VAL A 139 -6.06 -24.07 8.25
CA VAL A 139 -5.37 -23.90 6.97
C VAL A 139 -6.43 -23.73 5.89
N VAL A 140 -6.52 -22.56 5.29
CA VAL A 140 -7.59 -22.20 4.37
C VAL A 140 -7.00 -21.79 3.02
N GLY A 141 -7.55 -22.35 1.94
CA GLY A 141 -7.30 -21.92 0.57
C GLY A 141 -8.25 -20.80 0.18
N MET A 142 -7.79 -19.84 -0.63
CA MET A 142 -8.63 -18.79 -1.17
C MET A 142 -8.46 -18.69 -2.68
N ASP A 143 -9.58 -18.78 -3.39
CA ASP A 143 -9.69 -18.47 -4.81
C ASP A 143 -10.16 -17.02 -5.01
N SER A 144 -9.50 -16.33 -5.93
CA SER A 144 -9.85 -14.97 -6.32
C SER A 144 -10.72 -14.97 -7.57
N ASN A 145 -12.01 -15.14 -7.37
CA ASN A 145 -12.96 -15.22 -8.47
C ASN A 145 -13.54 -13.86 -8.83
N TYR A 146 -13.43 -13.50 -10.11
CA TYR A 146 -13.97 -12.25 -10.63
C TYR A 146 -15.49 -12.10 -10.45
N LYS A 147 -16.26 -13.21 -10.54
CA LYS A 147 -17.72 -13.19 -10.42
C LYS A 147 -18.19 -13.24 -8.95
N ASN A 148 -17.59 -14.10 -8.17
CA ASN A 148 -18.05 -14.42 -6.83
C ASN A 148 -17.28 -13.65 -5.73
N GLY A 149 -16.21 -12.94 -6.10
CA GLY A 149 -15.34 -12.27 -5.14
C GLY A 149 -14.21 -13.19 -4.65
N LEU A 150 -14.02 -13.27 -3.36
CA LEU A 150 -13.03 -14.13 -2.72
C LEU A 150 -13.77 -15.31 -2.10
N VAL A 151 -13.45 -16.51 -2.55
CA VAL A 151 -14.05 -17.77 -2.09
C VAL A 151 -13.00 -18.52 -1.29
N PHE A 152 -13.34 -18.89 -0.08
CA PHE A 152 -12.46 -19.60 0.84
C PHE A 152 -12.87 -21.07 0.97
N SER A 153 -11.92 -21.96 1.21
CA SER A 153 -12.15 -23.40 1.29
C SER A 153 -12.95 -23.82 2.54
N ASP A 154 -13.10 -22.92 3.52
CA ASP A 154 -13.98 -23.08 4.67
C ASP A 154 -15.45 -22.70 4.40
N GLY A 155 -15.78 -22.38 3.14
CA GLY A 155 -17.11 -21.98 2.69
C GLY A 155 -17.38 -20.48 2.80
N GLN A 156 -16.48 -19.69 3.34
CA GLN A 156 -16.65 -18.24 3.41
C GLN A 156 -16.54 -17.61 2.02
N VAL A 157 -17.49 -16.73 1.68
CA VAL A 157 -17.47 -15.94 0.43
C VAL A 157 -17.60 -14.48 0.77
N VAL A 158 -16.64 -13.68 0.35
CA VAL A 158 -16.63 -12.23 0.60
C VAL A 158 -16.46 -11.45 -0.70
N GLY A 159 -17.06 -10.27 -0.75
CA GLY A 159 -16.91 -9.37 -1.88
C GLY A 159 -17.78 -9.69 -3.11
N GLY A 160 -18.83 -10.49 -3.00
CA GLY A 160 -19.76 -10.76 -4.09
C GLY A 160 -20.37 -9.50 -4.71
N ALA A 161 -20.69 -8.49 -3.90
CA ALA A 161 -21.17 -7.20 -4.37
C ALA A 161 -20.14 -6.41 -5.21
N LEU A 162 -18.84 -6.75 -5.13
CA LEU A 162 -17.81 -6.10 -5.93
C LEU A 162 -17.98 -6.38 -7.42
N TYR A 163 -18.45 -7.57 -7.79
CA TYR A 163 -18.69 -7.92 -9.19
C TYR A 163 -19.72 -7.00 -9.84
N GLN A 164 -20.85 -6.78 -9.18
CA GLN A 164 -21.90 -5.89 -9.67
C GLN A 164 -21.37 -4.46 -9.82
N ARG A 165 -20.67 -3.96 -8.79
CA ARG A 165 -20.01 -2.64 -8.84
C ARG A 165 -19.00 -2.54 -9.98
N ILE A 166 -18.14 -3.55 -10.18
CA ILE A 166 -17.19 -3.57 -11.29
C ILE A 166 -17.90 -3.54 -12.64
N GLN A 167 -19.05 -4.21 -12.76
CA GLN A 167 -19.87 -4.15 -13.98
C GLN A 167 -20.46 -2.77 -14.24
N GLU A 168 -21.03 -2.15 -13.22
CA GLU A 168 -21.58 -0.79 -13.31
C GLU A 168 -20.47 0.22 -13.66
N PHE A 169 -19.34 0.08 -13.05
CA PHE A 169 -18.19 0.94 -13.29
C PHE A 169 -17.52 0.71 -14.64
N ALA A 170 -17.52 -0.47 -15.16
CA ALA A 170 -17.05 -0.72 -16.53
C ALA A 170 -17.87 0.03 -17.58
N LYS A 171 -19.10 0.44 -17.24
CA LYS A 171 -19.97 1.31 -18.08
C LYS A 171 -19.66 2.79 -17.87
N ARG A 172 -19.22 3.20 -16.68
CA ARG A 172 -18.91 4.60 -16.33
C ARG A 172 -17.40 4.82 -16.41
N GLN A 173 -16.93 5.83 -17.13
CA GLN A 173 -15.50 6.04 -17.40
C GLN A 173 -14.74 6.81 -16.32
N ARG A 174 -15.36 7.23 -15.19
CA ARG A 174 -14.74 8.12 -14.20
C ARG A 174 -14.80 7.56 -12.77
N HIS A 175 -13.74 7.78 -11.99
CA HIS A 175 -13.60 7.61 -10.52
C HIS A 175 -13.68 6.18 -9.94
N THR A 176 -13.60 5.19 -10.73
CA THR A 176 -13.88 3.78 -10.46
C THR A 176 -12.87 3.09 -9.53
N TYR A 177 -11.59 3.48 -9.65
CA TYR A 177 -10.51 2.72 -9.01
C TYR A 177 -10.50 2.83 -7.49
N ALA A 178 -10.74 4.03 -6.95
CA ALA A 178 -10.75 4.29 -5.51
C ALA A 178 -11.93 3.57 -4.83
N GLU A 179 -13.09 3.56 -5.47
CA GLU A 179 -14.31 2.93 -4.94
C GLU A 179 -14.21 1.40 -4.93
N ILE A 180 -13.69 0.78 -6.01
CA ILE A 180 -13.43 -0.66 -6.05
C ILE A 180 -12.42 -1.04 -4.97
N LYS A 181 -11.36 -0.24 -4.79
CA LYS A 181 -10.35 -0.45 -3.76
C LYS A 181 -10.92 -0.32 -2.36
N SER A 182 -11.82 0.63 -2.14
CA SER A 182 -12.56 0.78 -0.88
C SER A 182 -13.46 -0.42 -0.62
N GLY A 183 -14.26 -0.83 -1.61
CA GLY A 183 -15.15 -2.00 -1.51
C GLY A 183 -14.38 -3.29 -1.23
N LEU A 184 -13.22 -3.49 -1.88
CA LEU A 184 -12.31 -4.60 -1.57
C LEU A 184 -11.82 -4.54 -0.13
N GLY A 185 -11.46 -3.36 0.36
CA GLY A 185 -11.05 -3.18 1.76
C GLY A 185 -12.16 -3.54 2.75
N HIS A 186 -13.42 -3.25 2.42
CA HIS A 186 -14.57 -3.66 3.23
C HIS A 186 -14.81 -5.18 3.19
N ALA A 187 -14.70 -5.79 2.01
CA ALA A 187 -14.85 -7.24 1.86
C ALA A 187 -13.80 -8.02 2.68
N LEU A 188 -12.53 -7.61 2.59
CA LEU A 188 -11.45 -8.26 3.33
C LEU A 188 -11.55 -8.12 4.85
N LYS A 189 -12.23 -7.10 5.37
CA LYS A 189 -12.50 -6.97 6.82
C LYS A 189 -13.49 -8.00 7.35
N GLN A 190 -14.26 -8.64 6.48
CA GLN A 190 -15.21 -9.69 6.85
C GLN A 190 -14.53 -11.04 7.06
N VAL A 191 -13.30 -11.21 6.58
CA VAL A 191 -12.53 -12.44 6.76
C VAL A 191 -12.06 -12.56 8.20
N ASN A 192 -12.32 -13.69 8.82
CA ASN A 192 -11.87 -13.98 10.18
C ASN A 192 -10.41 -14.46 10.20
N PHE A 193 -9.47 -13.53 10.03
CA PHE A 193 -8.03 -13.83 10.09
C PHE A 193 -7.59 -14.39 11.46
N ALA A 194 -8.31 -14.08 12.53
CA ALA A 194 -7.97 -14.56 13.87
C ALA A 194 -8.14 -16.09 14.02
N ALA A 195 -8.94 -16.72 13.19
CA ALA A 195 -9.12 -18.17 13.19
C ALA A 195 -8.13 -18.92 12.28
N LEU A 196 -7.30 -18.20 11.52
CA LEU A 196 -6.40 -18.79 10.53
C LEU A 196 -4.98 -19.00 11.08
N LYS A 197 -4.40 -20.16 10.77
CA LYS A 197 -2.97 -20.44 10.89
C LYS A 197 -2.25 -20.15 9.58
N THR A 198 -2.82 -20.62 8.46
CA THR A 198 -2.23 -20.48 7.14
C THR A 198 -3.31 -20.11 6.12
N LEU A 199 -3.01 -19.11 5.29
CA LEU A 199 -3.81 -18.74 4.15
C LEU A 199 -3.04 -19.08 2.87
N CYS A 200 -3.61 -19.93 2.03
CA CYS A 200 -3.04 -20.29 0.73
C CYS A 200 -3.77 -19.51 -0.37
N ILE A 201 -3.02 -18.80 -1.21
CA ILE A 201 -3.57 -18.04 -2.34
C ILE A 201 -2.83 -18.38 -3.64
N GLU A 202 -3.46 -18.14 -4.78
CA GLU A 202 -2.81 -18.27 -6.06
C GLU A 202 -1.85 -17.09 -6.34
N ASP A 203 -0.68 -17.38 -6.95
CA ASP A 203 0.24 -16.33 -7.41
C ASP A 203 -0.14 -15.82 -8.81
N LEU A 204 -1.07 -14.88 -8.85
CA LEU A 204 -1.62 -14.32 -10.08
C LEU A 204 -0.78 -13.18 -10.70
N LYS A 205 0.50 -13.04 -10.35
CA LYS A 205 1.36 -11.95 -10.85
C LYS A 205 1.48 -11.94 -12.38
N ARG A 206 1.39 -13.09 -13.04
CA ARG A 206 1.60 -13.26 -14.49
C ARG A 206 0.31 -13.42 -15.29
N VAL A 207 -0.85 -13.47 -14.67
CA VAL A 207 -2.15 -13.73 -15.36
C VAL A 207 -2.39 -12.74 -16.51
N LYS A 208 -2.01 -11.47 -16.35
CA LYS A 208 -2.16 -10.48 -17.43
C LYS A 208 -1.14 -10.60 -18.55
N SER A 209 0.00 -11.21 -18.34
CA SER A 209 1.05 -11.32 -19.38
C SER A 209 0.78 -12.44 -20.37
N GLY A 210 0.16 -13.55 -19.92
CA GLY A 210 -0.22 -14.68 -20.76
C GLY A 210 -1.48 -14.48 -21.59
N THR A 211 -2.31 -13.46 -21.29
CA THR A 211 -3.61 -13.25 -21.91
C THR A 211 -3.66 -12.09 -22.91
N ARG A 212 -2.52 -11.48 -23.23
CA ARG A 212 -2.46 -10.42 -24.25
C ARG A 212 -2.91 -10.97 -25.62
N GLY A 213 -4.02 -10.42 -26.12
CA GLY A 213 -4.59 -10.82 -27.42
C GLY A 213 -5.61 -11.94 -27.36
N THR A 214 -5.74 -12.67 -26.24
CA THR A 214 -6.65 -13.85 -26.13
C THR A 214 -8.07 -13.45 -25.75
N PHE A 215 -8.24 -12.32 -25.03
CA PHE A 215 -9.54 -11.90 -24.54
C PHE A 215 -10.07 -10.67 -25.25
N SER A 216 -11.42 -10.59 -25.35
CA SER A 216 -12.09 -9.40 -25.88
C SER A 216 -11.72 -8.14 -25.09
N ARG A 217 -11.76 -6.96 -25.75
CA ARG A 217 -11.50 -5.66 -25.10
C ARG A 217 -12.38 -5.45 -23.85
N ARG A 218 -13.63 -5.93 -23.89
CA ARG A 218 -14.59 -5.83 -22.79
C ARG A 218 -14.14 -6.66 -21.58
N LEU A 219 -13.69 -7.90 -21.81
CA LEU A 219 -13.19 -8.77 -20.73
C LEU A 219 -11.88 -8.25 -20.17
N ASN A 220 -10.95 -7.82 -21.02
CA ASN A 220 -9.68 -7.21 -20.57
C ASN A 220 -9.90 -5.95 -19.70
N ARG A 221 -10.89 -5.11 -20.04
CA ARG A 221 -11.28 -3.96 -19.23
C ARG A 221 -11.80 -4.41 -17.87
N ARG A 222 -12.70 -5.39 -17.81
CA ARG A 222 -13.24 -5.94 -16.55
C ARG A 222 -12.15 -6.54 -15.66
N LEU A 223 -11.27 -7.37 -16.24
CA LEU A 223 -10.14 -7.95 -15.52
C LEU A 223 -9.13 -6.91 -15.04
N SER A 224 -9.00 -5.76 -15.72
CA SER A 224 -8.14 -4.67 -15.27
C SER A 224 -8.69 -3.99 -14.01
N HIS A 225 -9.99 -4.01 -13.78
CA HIS A 225 -10.63 -3.50 -12.57
C HIS A 225 -10.56 -4.50 -11.41
N TRP A 226 -10.34 -5.79 -11.69
CA TRP A 226 -10.09 -6.79 -10.66
C TRP A 226 -8.67 -6.65 -10.14
N LEU A 227 -8.54 -6.11 -8.95
CA LEU A 227 -7.29 -5.60 -8.42
C LEU A 227 -6.40 -6.69 -7.79
N TYR A 228 -6.03 -7.75 -8.52
CA TYR A 228 -5.21 -8.86 -8.02
C TYR A 228 -4.03 -8.41 -7.13
N ALA A 229 -3.23 -7.47 -7.64
CA ALA A 229 -2.08 -6.98 -6.87
C ALA A 229 -2.49 -6.25 -5.57
N SER A 230 -3.67 -5.61 -5.56
CA SER A 230 -4.20 -4.96 -4.36
C SER A 230 -4.77 -5.97 -3.38
N ILE A 231 -5.42 -7.04 -3.88
CA ILE A 231 -5.90 -8.17 -3.07
C ILE A 231 -4.70 -8.81 -2.37
N ALA A 232 -3.72 -9.28 -3.13
CA ALA A 232 -2.53 -9.94 -2.60
C ALA A 232 -1.82 -9.09 -1.53
N ARG A 233 -1.60 -7.79 -1.83
CA ARG A 233 -0.94 -6.88 -0.88
C ARG A 233 -1.76 -6.67 0.40
N ARG A 234 -3.09 -6.59 0.30
CA ARG A 234 -3.96 -6.45 1.47
C ARG A 234 -3.99 -7.72 2.30
N LEU A 235 -4.03 -8.88 1.66
CA LEU A 235 -3.93 -10.17 2.35
C LEU A 235 -2.58 -10.30 3.06
N GLU A 236 -1.47 -9.94 2.40
CA GLU A 236 -0.15 -9.86 3.05
C GLU A 236 -0.19 -9.02 4.33
N GLN A 237 -0.78 -7.82 4.25
CA GLN A 237 -0.90 -6.93 5.42
C GLN A 237 -1.72 -7.54 6.55
N TYR A 238 -2.88 -8.13 6.24
CA TYR A 238 -3.70 -8.80 7.26
C TYR A 238 -3.00 -10.03 7.83
N CYS A 239 -2.40 -10.86 7.01
CA CYS A 239 -1.64 -12.01 7.49
C CYS A 239 -0.49 -11.61 8.41
N GLU A 240 0.24 -10.53 8.09
CA GLU A 240 1.27 -9.97 8.97
C GLU A 240 0.67 -9.42 10.28
N GLU A 241 -0.48 -8.74 10.21
CA GLU A 241 -1.15 -8.13 11.38
C GLU A 241 -1.66 -9.20 12.36
N TYR A 242 -2.09 -10.38 11.84
CA TYR A 242 -2.68 -11.46 12.65
C TYR A 242 -1.74 -12.66 12.89
N GLY A 243 -0.49 -12.61 12.46
CA GLY A 243 0.47 -13.71 12.59
C GLY A 243 0.11 -14.94 11.75
N VAL A 244 -0.64 -14.76 10.67
CA VAL A 244 -1.03 -15.82 9.74
C VAL A 244 0.06 -16.05 8.70
N ARG A 245 0.38 -17.33 8.43
CA ARG A 245 1.30 -17.69 7.35
C ARG A 245 0.60 -17.51 6.01
N LEU A 246 1.17 -16.70 5.10
CA LEU A 246 0.66 -16.58 3.74
C LEU A 246 1.49 -17.43 2.79
N GLU A 247 0.87 -18.38 2.12
CA GLU A 247 1.48 -19.21 1.08
C GLU A 247 0.94 -18.84 -0.29
N LYS A 248 1.83 -18.66 -1.26
CA LYS A 248 1.48 -18.42 -2.67
C LYS A 248 1.74 -19.69 -3.46
N LYS A 249 0.71 -20.21 -4.09
CA LYS A 249 0.77 -21.41 -4.93
C LYS A 249 0.73 -21.04 -6.40
N ASP A 250 1.41 -21.83 -7.23
CA ASP A 250 1.32 -21.69 -8.68
C ASP A 250 -0.12 -21.99 -9.16
N PRO A 251 -0.75 -21.09 -9.92
CA PRO A 251 -2.11 -21.31 -10.44
C PRO A 251 -2.17 -22.35 -11.56
N TYR A 252 -1.04 -22.92 -11.98
CA TYR A 252 -1.00 -23.93 -13.05
C TYR A 252 -1.82 -25.15 -12.64
N LYS A 253 -2.81 -25.48 -13.46
CA LYS A 253 -3.70 -26.65 -13.27
C LYS A 253 -4.53 -26.65 -11.96
N THR A 254 -4.78 -25.51 -11.34
CA THR A 254 -5.64 -25.45 -10.14
C THR A 254 -7.13 -25.47 -10.48
N SER A 255 -7.53 -24.88 -11.61
CA SER A 255 -8.94 -24.76 -12.01
C SER A 255 -9.51 -25.96 -12.78
N PRO A 256 -8.76 -26.64 -13.67
CA PRO A 256 -9.32 -27.75 -14.45
C PRO A 256 -9.34 -29.08 -13.68
N TYR A 257 -8.69 -29.17 -12.52
CA TYR A 257 -8.62 -30.42 -11.77
C TYR A 257 -9.85 -30.61 -10.88
N CYS A 258 -10.64 -31.63 -11.19
CA CYS A 258 -11.74 -32.05 -10.36
C CYS A 258 -11.26 -33.00 -9.25
N ARG A 259 -11.22 -32.51 -8.00
CA ARG A 259 -10.76 -33.31 -6.86
C ARG A 259 -11.58 -34.59 -6.62
N PRO A 260 -12.93 -34.57 -6.72
CA PRO A 260 -13.73 -35.78 -6.48
C PRO A 260 -13.50 -36.89 -7.50
N CYS A 261 -13.25 -36.57 -8.77
CA CYS A 261 -13.10 -37.58 -9.82
C CYS A 261 -11.67 -37.72 -10.35
N GLY A 262 -10.75 -36.85 -9.96
CA GLY A 262 -9.35 -36.90 -10.42
C GLY A 262 -9.11 -36.55 -11.87
N THR A 263 -10.14 -36.09 -12.59
CA THR A 263 -10.05 -35.76 -14.02
C THR A 263 -9.69 -34.28 -14.24
N TRP A 264 -9.10 -34.01 -15.41
CA TRP A 264 -8.73 -32.69 -15.91
C TRP A 264 -9.84 -32.10 -16.77
#